data_c8cdc17808213b0b31e59090a419244c
#
_entry.id   c8cdc17808213b0b31e59090a419244c
#
_cell.length_a   1.000
_cell.length_b   1.000
_cell.length_c   1.000
_cell.angle_alpha   90.00
_cell.angle_beta   90.00
_cell.angle_gamma   90.00
#
_symmetry.space_group_name_H-M   'P 1'
#
loop_
_entity.id
_entity.type
_entity.pdbx_description
1 polymer ?
#
loop_
_entity_poly.entity_id
_entity_poly.type
_entity_poly.pdbx_seq_one_letter_code
_entity_poly.pdbx_strand_id
1 'polypeptide(L)'
;DTLTASVRHLPPNDVGVTSIDAPQTGESLGNSEEITVSIENFGGEPQQDIPVFYQVGNNTPVKEVFNGTLEVGGLEVYTFNQTADISPSGSYRITAGTRLENDFDANNDTSVRSVANLDCIPEGSDCSFGDGISFFELEDVLNERIPCGNGYADFIGLSATLDRSQGEFTVSVQSHFAEEDKEQFSMWIDFNDDAVFDDDERVISSEVIPNANTWYSYNFSIPADASLGQHLLRIRAGDTSFDGDLNNPCEVMDYGTTHDYSVNITDSTLDIEDFILNEAELVVVSEENKQFRVIMETDYEETLRITVHNILGQKMLENQVENNGTGYVYELDMSYAARGVYLVRMGTREVGKVKRFIVE
;
A
#
# COMPACT_ATOMS: atom_id res chain seq x y z
N ASP A 1 -41.23 -31.73 -2.17
CA ASP A 1 -40.20 -30.67 -2.10
C ASP A 1 -39.74 -30.36 -3.51
N THR A 2 -40.13 -29.21 -4.03
CA THR A 2 -39.69 -28.72 -5.33
C THR A 2 -38.38 -28.00 -5.12
N LEU A 3 -37.25 -28.60 -5.52
CA LEU A 3 -35.96 -27.94 -5.61
C LEU A 3 -36.02 -26.92 -6.77
N THR A 4 -36.16 -25.64 -6.45
CA THR A 4 -35.96 -24.57 -7.41
C THR A 4 -34.43 -24.31 -7.53
N ALA A 5 -33.81 -24.86 -8.57
CA ALA A 5 -32.46 -24.49 -8.96
C ALA A 5 -32.53 -23.07 -9.55
N SER A 6 -31.93 -22.08 -8.88
CA SER A 6 -31.70 -20.76 -9.46
C SER A 6 -30.55 -20.88 -10.46
N VAL A 7 -30.83 -20.74 -11.74
CA VAL A 7 -29.79 -20.58 -12.76
C VAL A 7 -29.19 -19.18 -12.58
N ARG A 8 -27.96 -19.10 -12.09
CA ARG A 8 -27.20 -17.85 -12.06
C ARG A 8 -26.75 -17.55 -13.51
N HIS A 9 -27.31 -16.52 -14.11
CA HIS A 9 -26.84 -16.07 -15.41
C HIS A 9 -25.55 -15.26 -15.20
N LEU A 10 -24.43 -15.77 -15.71
CA LEU A 10 -23.16 -15.06 -15.69
C LEU A 10 -23.20 -13.91 -16.73
N PRO A 11 -22.52 -12.78 -16.46
CA PRO A 11 -22.34 -11.75 -17.49
C PRO A 11 -21.54 -12.33 -18.66
N PRO A 12 -21.70 -11.84 -19.88
CA PRO A 12 -20.97 -12.41 -21.03
C PRO A 12 -19.45 -12.20 -20.91
N ASN A 13 -19.02 -11.01 -20.53
CA ASN A 13 -17.63 -10.60 -20.45
C ASN A 13 -17.27 -10.28 -19.01
N ASP A 14 -16.32 -11.02 -18.42
CA ASP A 14 -15.83 -10.81 -17.06
C ASP A 14 -14.53 -11.61 -16.92
N VAL A 15 -13.37 -10.94 -16.98
CA VAL A 15 -12.04 -11.57 -16.92
C VAL A 15 -11.17 -10.79 -15.96
N GLY A 16 -10.54 -11.48 -15.02
CA GLY A 16 -9.68 -10.85 -14.04
C GLY A 16 -8.34 -11.52 -13.84
N VAL A 17 -7.47 -10.86 -13.07
CA VAL A 17 -6.20 -11.41 -12.58
C VAL A 17 -6.39 -11.91 -11.16
N THR A 18 -6.32 -13.23 -10.98
CA THR A 18 -6.49 -13.86 -9.66
C THR A 18 -5.23 -13.79 -8.80
N SER A 19 -4.04 -13.83 -9.44
CA SER A 19 -2.75 -13.75 -8.73
C SER A 19 -1.63 -13.23 -9.65
N ILE A 20 -0.60 -12.69 -9.02
CA ILE A 20 0.72 -12.48 -9.60
C ILE A 20 1.60 -13.60 -9.05
N ASP A 21 2.05 -14.53 -9.91
CA ASP A 21 2.70 -15.77 -9.52
C ASP A 21 4.22 -15.63 -9.43
N ALA A 22 4.79 -14.74 -10.26
CA ALA A 22 6.22 -14.39 -10.25
C ALA A 22 6.40 -12.86 -10.49
N PRO A 23 7.49 -12.28 -9.97
CA PRO A 23 8.51 -12.88 -9.12
C PRO A 23 8.06 -13.11 -7.67
N GLN A 24 8.84 -13.88 -6.93
CA GLN A 24 8.73 -14.01 -5.47
C GLN A 24 9.77 -13.10 -4.82
N THR A 25 9.60 -12.78 -3.53
CA THR A 25 10.67 -12.21 -2.70
C THR A 25 11.89 -13.12 -2.75
N GLY A 26 13.07 -12.53 -2.86
CA GLY A 26 14.30 -13.29 -3.00
C GLY A 26 15.55 -12.49 -2.67
N GLU A 27 16.67 -13.20 -2.57
CA GLU A 27 18.02 -12.62 -2.57
C GLU A 27 18.50 -12.49 -4.03
N SER A 28 19.12 -11.37 -4.37
CA SER A 28 19.75 -11.20 -5.68
C SER A 28 18.76 -11.25 -6.87
N LEU A 29 17.56 -10.68 -6.72
CA LEU A 29 16.68 -10.47 -7.87
C LEU A 29 17.36 -9.59 -8.92
N GLY A 30 17.08 -9.87 -10.18
CA GLY A 30 17.83 -9.33 -11.31
C GLY A 30 17.15 -8.16 -12.03
N ASN A 31 17.80 -7.73 -13.10
CA ASN A 31 17.29 -6.69 -13.99
C ASN A 31 16.38 -7.25 -15.11
N SER A 32 16.03 -8.51 -15.06
CA SER A 32 15.27 -9.23 -16.09
C SER A 32 14.34 -10.26 -15.46
N GLU A 33 13.63 -9.89 -14.38
CA GLU A 33 12.68 -10.78 -13.70
C GLU A 33 11.41 -10.94 -14.52
N GLU A 34 10.99 -12.19 -14.68
CA GLU A 34 9.74 -12.51 -15.37
C GLU A 34 8.54 -12.15 -14.51
N ILE A 35 7.55 -11.48 -15.13
CA ILE A 35 6.25 -11.25 -14.48
C ILE A 35 5.28 -12.29 -15.02
N THR A 36 4.75 -13.11 -14.13
CA THR A 36 3.78 -14.16 -14.43
C THR A 36 2.51 -13.96 -13.62
N VAL A 37 1.36 -14.10 -14.28
CA VAL A 37 0.04 -13.91 -13.70
C VAL A 37 -0.88 -15.06 -14.03
N SER A 38 -1.84 -15.32 -13.17
CA SER A 38 -3.00 -16.18 -13.43
C SER A 38 -4.19 -15.32 -13.79
N ILE A 39 -4.79 -15.58 -14.96
CA ILE A 39 -6.00 -14.91 -15.48
C ILE A 39 -7.16 -15.90 -15.49
N GLU A 40 -8.35 -15.44 -15.08
CA GLU A 40 -9.56 -16.27 -14.99
C GLU A 40 -10.73 -15.62 -15.72
N ASN A 41 -11.55 -16.43 -16.39
CA ASN A 41 -12.79 -16.00 -17.02
C ASN A 41 -13.98 -16.28 -16.08
N PHE A 42 -14.49 -15.25 -15.45
CA PHE A 42 -15.68 -15.27 -14.59
C PHE A 42 -16.98 -15.11 -15.35
N GLY A 43 -16.87 -14.76 -16.64
CA GLY A 43 -17.98 -14.52 -17.55
C GLY A 43 -18.65 -15.80 -18.07
N GLY A 44 -19.70 -15.61 -18.86
CA GLY A 44 -20.51 -16.68 -19.46
C GLY A 44 -20.13 -17.03 -20.89
N GLU A 45 -19.16 -16.35 -21.50
CA GLU A 45 -18.68 -16.58 -22.87
C GLU A 45 -17.16 -16.70 -22.91
N PRO A 46 -16.59 -17.56 -23.81
CA PRO A 46 -15.13 -17.62 -24.00
C PRO A 46 -14.57 -16.28 -24.48
N GLN A 47 -13.39 -15.89 -23.99
CA GLN A 47 -12.72 -14.64 -24.32
C GLN A 47 -11.41 -14.89 -25.08
N GLN A 48 -11.06 -13.97 -25.98
CA GLN A 48 -9.83 -13.99 -26.77
C GLN A 48 -9.24 -12.59 -26.88
N ASP A 49 -7.96 -12.51 -27.26
CA ASP A 49 -7.25 -11.24 -27.48
C ASP A 49 -7.37 -10.29 -26.26
N ILE A 50 -7.23 -10.86 -25.05
CA ILE A 50 -7.41 -10.14 -23.79
C ILE A 50 -6.22 -9.21 -23.55
N PRO A 51 -6.42 -7.87 -23.50
CA PRO A 51 -5.35 -6.95 -23.12
C PRO A 51 -4.94 -7.16 -21.68
N VAL A 52 -3.65 -7.34 -21.44
CA VAL A 52 -3.05 -7.52 -20.12
C VAL A 52 -1.99 -6.47 -19.86
N PHE A 53 -1.75 -6.12 -18.62
CA PHE A 53 -0.68 -5.21 -18.23
C PHE A 53 -0.06 -5.59 -16.89
N TYR A 54 1.19 -5.17 -16.70
CA TYR A 54 1.76 -5.05 -15.35
C TYR A 54 2.45 -3.69 -15.18
N GLN A 55 2.63 -3.30 -13.92
CA GLN A 55 3.31 -2.07 -13.51
C GLN A 55 4.10 -2.33 -12.22
N VAL A 56 5.37 -1.92 -12.17
CA VAL A 56 6.19 -1.94 -10.97
C VAL A 56 6.23 -0.53 -10.38
N GLY A 57 5.72 -0.38 -9.16
CA GLY A 57 5.62 0.92 -8.49
C GLY A 57 4.88 1.95 -9.36
N ASN A 58 5.52 3.09 -9.58
CA ASN A 58 4.99 4.19 -10.41
C ASN A 58 5.55 4.21 -11.85
N ASN A 59 6.24 3.15 -12.29
CA ASN A 59 6.80 3.08 -13.64
C ASN A 59 5.69 3.03 -14.69
N THR A 60 6.05 3.28 -15.95
CA THR A 60 5.11 3.12 -17.08
C THR A 60 4.64 1.67 -17.18
N PRO A 61 3.33 1.39 -17.24
CA PRO A 61 2.84 0.03 -17.38
C PRO A 61 3.30 -0.62 -18.68
N VAL A 62 3.75 -1.86 -18.58
CA VAL A 62 3.96 -2.77 -19.71
C VAL A 62 2.60 -3.32 -20.14
N LYS A 63 2.31 -3.33 -21.45
CA LYS A 63 1.03 -3.75 -22.01
C LYS A 63 1.26 -4.78 -23.09
N GLU A 64 0.56 -5.90 -22.98
CA GLU A 64 0.59 -7.01 -23.94
C GLU A 64 -0.82 -7.54 -24.20
N VAL A 65 -0.94 -8.59 -25.00
CA VAL A 65 -2.22 -9.24 -25.29
C VAL A 65 -2.07 -10.74 -25.10
N PHE A 66 -2.93 -11.32 -24.27
CA PHE A 66 -3.10 -12.77 -24.22
C PHE A 66 -3.89 -13.21 -25.44
N ASN A 67 -3.22 -13.88 -26.38
CA ASN A 67 -3.79 -14.30 -27.68
C ASN A 67 -4.44 -15.70 -27.62
N GLY A 68 -4.50 -16.34 -26.46
CA GLY A 68 -5.17 -17.61 -26.26
C GLY A 68 -6.70 -17.48 -26.20
N THR A 69 -7.39 -18.61 -26.15
CA THR A 69 -8.81 -18.65 -25.80
C THR A 69 -8.93 -18.99 -24.32
N LEU A 70 -9.55 -18.10 -23.56
CA LEU A 70 -9.87 -18.31 -22.15
C LEU A 70 -11.33 -18.78 -22.04
N GLU A 71 -11.51 -20.08 -21.87
CA GLU A 71 -12.84 -20.71 -21.79
C GLU A 71 -13.62 -20.24 -20.55
N VAL A 72 -14.94 -20.41 -20.56
CA VAL A 72 -15.80 -20.08 -19.40
C VAL A 72 -15.36 -20.83 -18.14
N GLY A 73 -15.04 -20.11 -17.07
CA GLY A 73 -14.46 -20.66 -15.84
C GLY A 73 -13.04 -21.20 -16.03
N GLY A 74 -12.38 -20.87 -17.14
CA GLY A 74 -10.99 -21.23 -17.39
C GLY A 74 -10.03 -20.34 -16.63
N LEU A 75 -8.93 -20.95 -16.17
CA LEU A 75 -7.77 -20.30 -15.55
C LEU A 75 -6.55 -20.56 -16.42
N GLU A 76 -5.86 -19.50 -16.83
CA GLU A 76 -4.64 -19.60 -17.64
C GLU A 76 -3.50 -18.80 -17.01
N VAL A 77 -2.29 -19.33 -17.12
CA VAL A 77 -1.08 -18.68 -16.64
C VAL A 77 -0.45 -17.92 -17.80
N TYR A 78 -0.19 -16.64 -17.63
CA TYR A 78 0.44 -15.77 -18.62
C TYR A 78 1.74 -15.18 -18.08
N THR A 79 2.84 -15.41 -18.81
CA THR A 79 4.13 -14.76 -18.55
C THR A 79 4.34 -13.65 -19.57
N PHE A 80 4.59 -12.43 -19.11
CA PHE A 80 4.88 -11.28 -19.96
C PHE A 80 6.21 -11.45 -20.69
N ASN A 81 6.27 -11.02 -21.96
CA ASN A 81 7.50 -11.07 -22.76
C ASN A 81 8.52 -10.01 -22.31
N GLN A 82 8.04 -8.87 -21.84
CA GLN A 82 8.90 -7.85 -21.28
C GLN A 82 9.08 -8.11 -19.78
N THR A 83 10.35 -8.20 -19.36
CA THR A 83 10.76 -8.42 -17.98
C THR A 83 10.83 -7.13 -17.19
N ALA A 84 10.87 -7.23 -15.86
CA ALA A 84 11.02 -6.13 -14.93
C ALA A 84 12.45 -6.04 -14.39
N ASP A 85 12.96 -4.81 -14.21
CA ASP A 85 14.18 -4.56 -13.45
C ASP A 85 13.81 -4.28 -11.99
N ILE A 86 14.14 -5.24 -11.11
CA ILE A 86 14.01 -5.15 -9.67
C ILE A 86 15.34 -5.55 -8.99
N SER A 87 16.45 -5.30 -9.70
CA SER A 87 17.80 -5.58 -9.22
C SER A 87 18.28 -4.69 -8.05
N PRO A 88 17.87 -3.43 -7.89
CA PRO A 88 18.16 -2.71 -6.66
C PRO A 88 17.56 -3.41 -5.43
N SER A 89 18.26 -3.42 -4.31
CA SER A 89 17.68 -3.87 -3.03
C SER A 89 16.51 -2.98 -2.63
N GLY A 90 15.52 -3.55 -1.95
CA GLY A 90 14.31 -2.84 -1.54
C GLY A 90 13.02 -3.58 -1.83
N SER A 91 11.88 -2.93 -1.52
CA SER A 91 10.55 -3.47 -1.75
C SER A 91 9.94 -2.93 -3.05
N TYR A 92 9.15 -3.78 -3.71
CA TYR A 92 8.49 -3.49 -4.99
C TYR A 92 7.01 -3.84 -4.91
N ARG A 93 6.16 -2.89 -5.25
CA ARG A 93 4.74 -3.14 -5.46
C ARG A 93 4.49 -3.41 -6.94
N ILE A 94 4.05 -4.62 -7.26
CA ILE A 94 3.69 -5.02 -8.61
C ILE A 94 2.17 -5.04 -8.72
N THR A 95 1.63 -4.32 -9.69
CA THR A 95 0.21 -4.35 -10.07
C THR A 95 0.09 -4.99 -11.44
N ALA A 96 -0.77 -5.97 -11.60
CA ALA A 96 -1.06 -6.57 -12.89
C ALA A 96 -2.57 -6.65 -13.11
N GLY A 97 -3.00 -6.63 -14.37
CA GLY A 97 -4.43 -6.65 -14.64
C GLY A 97 -4.78 -6.93 -16.10
N THR A 98 -6.08 -7.13 -16.30
CA THR A 98 -6.74 -7.20 -17.61
C THR A 98 -7.37 -5.86 -17.98
N ARG A 99 -7.74 -5.67 -19.25
CA ARG A 99 -8.51 -4.53 -19.75
C ARG A 99 -9.42 -4.97 -20.88
N LEU A 100 -10.29 -5.92 -20.58
CA LEU A 100 -11.28 -6.41 -21.53
C LEU A 100 -12.34 -5.32 -21.80
N GLU A 101 -12.71 -5.12 -23.05
CA GLU A 101 -13.76 -4.15 -23.40
C GLU A 101 -15.14 -4.65 -22.94
N ASN A 102 -15.90 -3.78 -22.26
CA ASN A 102 -17.19 -4.09 -21.65
C ASN A 102 -17.11 -5.20 -20.60
N ASP A 103 -16.02 -5.26 -19.86
CA ASP A 103 -15.90 -6.10 -18.67
C ASP A 103 -16.96 -5.74 -17.63
N PHE A 104 -17.52 -6.77 -16.98
CA PHE A 104 -18.64 -6.60 -16.07
C PHE A 104 -18.20 -6.17 -14.67
N ASP A 105 -17.12 -6.75 -14.15
CA ASP A 105 -16.64 -6.48 -12.79
C ASP A 105 -15.20 -5.96 -12.76
N ALA A 106 -15.06 -4.65 -12.84
CA ALA A 106 -13.74 -4.00 -12.79
C ALA A 106 -12.96 -4.21 -11.46
N ASN A 107 -13.59 -4.77 -10.41
CA ASN A 107 -12.89 -5.03 -9.15
C ASN A 107 -12.02 -6.27 -9.20
N ASN A 108 -12.28 -7.22 -10.10
CA ASN A 108 -11.44 -8.40 -10.30
C ASN A 108 -10.38 -8.20 -11.39
N ASP A 109 -10.43 -7.10 -12.15
CA ASP A 109 -9.48 -6.80 -13.25
C ASP A 109 -8.03 -6.77 -12.78
N THR A 110 -7.75 -6.40 -11.53
CA THR A 110 -6.38 -6.15 -11.05
C THR A 110 -6.05 -6.94 -9.80
N SER A 111 -4.80 -7.43 -9.76
CA SER A 111 -4.17 -8.00 -8.59
C SER A 111 -2.90 -7.21 -8.24
N VAL A 112 -2.54 -7.19 -6.97
CA VAL A 112 -1.35 -6.53 -6.45
C VAL A 112 -0.53 -7.50 -5.64
N ARG A 113 0.78 -7.47 -5.83
CA ARG A 113 1.74 -8.23 -5.03
C ARG A 113 2.89 -7.33 -4.61
N SER A 114 3.27 -7.39 -3.34
CA SER A 114 4.54 -6.85 -2.85
C SER A 114 5.60 -7.95 -2.88
N VAL A 115 6.79 -7.62 -3.34
CA VAL A 115 7.98 -8.48 -3.33
C VAL A 115 9.17 -7.65 -2.88
N ALA A 116 10.22 -8.28 -2.33
CA ALA A 116 11.45 -7.60 -1.97
C ALA A 116 12.68 -8.30 -2.57
N ASN A 117 13.68 -7.49 -2.93
CA ASN A 117 15.03 -7.94 -3.19
C ASN A 117 15.85 -7.71 -1.92
N LEU A 118 16.01 -8.75 -1.12
CA LEU A 118 16.58 -8.71 0.23
C LEU A 118 18.08 -9.02 0.21
N ASP A 119 18.81 -8.50 1.19
CA ASP A 119 20.20 -8.86 1.42
C ASP A 119 20.34 -10.32 1.87
N CYS A 120 19.41 -10.78 2.69
CA CYS A 120 19.41 -12.17 3.19
C CYS A 120 18.01 -12.71 3.48
N ILE A 121 17.86 -14.03 3.30
CA ILE A 121 16.69 -14.82 3.69
C ILE A 121 17.17 -15.98 4.58
N PRO A 122 17.11 -15.85 5.93
CA PRO A 122 17.63 -16.84 6.85
C PRO A 122 16.69 -18.06 6.98
N GLU A 123 16.68 -18.90 5.95
CA GLU A 123 15.93 -20.17 5.90
C GLU A 123 16.69 -21.31 6.56
N GLY A 124 15.98 -22.33 7.04
CA GLY A 124 16.54 -23.56 7.54
C GLY A 124 16.50 -23.73 9.06
N SER A 125 15.98 -22.76 9.81
CA SER A 125 15.74 -22.91 11.25
C SER A 125 14.66 -23.95 11.52
N ASP A 126 14.83 -24.77 12.57
CA ASP A 126 13.81 -25.72 13.04
C ASP A 126 12.83 -24.99 13.99
N CYS A 127 11.55 -25.14 13.77
CA CYS A 127 10.48 -24.68 14.66
C CYS A 127 9.46 -25.77 14.96
N SER A 128 9.84 -27.05 14.77
CA SER A 128 8.97 -28.20 14.96
C SER A 128 8.54 -28.42 16.42
N PHE A 129 9.30 -27.86 17.37
CA PHE A 129 8.97 -27.88 18.80
C PHE A 129 8.09 -26.70 19.23
N GLY A 130 7.79 -25.79 18.31
CA GLY A 130 6.95 -24.61 18.55
C GLY A 130 7.72 -23.33 18.80
N ASP A 131 9.05 -23.34 18.59
CA ASP A 131 9.91 -22.16 18.63
C ASP A 131 9.53 -21.17 17.55
N GLY A 132 9.82 -19.89 17.77
CA GLY A 132 9.51 -18.81 16.85
C GLY A 132 8.12 -18.24 17.03
N ILE A 133 7.74 -17.35 16.12
CA ILE A 133 6.48 -16.61 16.17
C ILE A 133 5.34 -17.42 15.53
N SER A 134 4.31 -17.69 16.31
CA SER A 134 3.08 -18.34 15.84
C SER A 134 1.91 -17.38 15.65
N PHE A 135 1.95 -16.21 16.32
CA PHE A 135 0.99 -15.13 16.19
C PHE A 135 1.72 -13.78 16.29
N PHE A 136 1.30 -12.85 15.46
CA PHE A 136 1.85 -11.49 15.39
C PHE A 136 0.72 -10.48 15.25
N GLU A 137 0.75 -9.40 16.05
CA GLU A 137 -0.17 -8.28 15.98
C GLU A 137 0.60 -6.96 16.08
N LEU A 138 0.38 -6.09 15.13
CA LEU A 138 0.90 -4.72 15.12
C LEU A 138 -0.16 -3.82 14.47
N GLU A 139 -0.72 -2.88 15.27
CA GLU A 139 -1.77 -1.95 14.85
C GLU A 139 -2.94 -2.68 14.14
N ASP A 140 -3.14 -2.45 12.85
CA ASP A 140 -4.21 -3.05 12.04
C ASP A 140 -3.84 -4.39 11.39
N VAL A 141 -2.62 -4.89 11.65
CA VAL A 141 -2.17 -6.21 11.17
C VAL A 141 -2.27 -7.24 12.28
N LEU A 142 -3.06 -8.27 12.03
CA LEU A 142 -3.12 -9.50 12.83
C LEU A 142 -2.82 -10.69 11.93
N ASN A 143 -1.75 -11.42 12.23
CA ASN A 143 -1.39 -12.66 11.54
C ASN A 143 -1.45 -13.82 12.53
N GLU A 144 -2.39 -14.72 12.34
CA GLU A 144 -2.68 -15.81 13.24
C GLU A 144 -2.28 -17.16 12.66
N ARG A 145 -1.81 -18.06 13.53
CA ARG A 145 -1.49 -19.45 13.19
C ARG A 145 -0.45 -19.56 12.08
N ILE A 146 0.60 -18.77 12.22
CA ILE A 146 1.70 -18.76 11.28
C ILE A 146 2.35 -20.15 11.26
N PRO A 147 2.45 -20.81 10.09
CA PRO A 147 3.07 -22.12 10.02
C PRO A 147 4.59 -22.00 10.22
N CYS A 148 5.19 -23.04 10.78
CA CYS A 148 6.64 -23.15 10.93
C CYS A 148 7.40 -22.99 9.59
N GLY A 149 6.88 -23.62 8.54
CA GLY A 149 7.52 -23.57 7.22
C GLY A 149 8.95 -24.10 7.24
N ASN A 150 9.87 -23.34 6.63
CA ASN A 150 11.31 -23.58 6.59
C ASN A 150 12.08 -22.58 7.48
N GLY A 151 11.46 -22.16 8.58
CA GLY A 151 12.03 -21.13 9.47
C GLY A 151 11.92 -19.70 8.96
N TYR A 152 11.54 -19.49 7.69
CA TYR A 152 11.29 -18.18 7.09
C TYR A 152 9.88 -18.10 6.47
N ALA A 153 9.27 -16.93 6.57
CA ALA A 153 8.00 -16.64 5.89
C ALA A 153 7.92 -15.19 5.41
N ASP A 154 7.47 -15.02 4.16
CA ASP A 154 7.22 -13.73 3.51
C ASP A 154 5.76 -13.30 3.70
N PHE A 155 5.57 -12.23 4.47
CA PHE A 155 4.30 -11.55 4.69
C PHE A 155 4.38 -10.06 4.30
N ILE A 156 5.29 -9.68 3.39
CA ILE A 156 5.50 -8.28 2.94
C ILE A 156 4.20 -7.65 2.38
N GLY A 157 3.25 -8.49 1.94
CA GLY A 157 1.91 -8.03 1.54
C GLY A 157 1.02 -7.54 2.70
N LEU A 158 1.37 -7.86 3.96
CA LEU A 158 0.68 -7.34 5.16
C LEU A 158 1.46 -6.12 5.66
N SER A 159 0.78 -4.97 5.70
CA SER A 159 1.41 -3.69 6.04
C SER A 159 0.66 -3.00 7.17
N ALA A 160 1.30 -2.84 8.33
CA ALA A 160 0.78 -2.06 9.44
C ALA A 160 0.95 -0.57 9.21
N THR A 161 0.01 0.25 9.68
CA THR A 161 0.11 1.71 9.60
C THR A 161 0.63 2.28 10.91
N LEU A 162 1.79 2.96 10.87
CA LEU A 162 2.41 3.60 12.02
C LEU A 162 2.38 5.11 11.85
N ASP A 163 1.57 5.79 12.65
CA ASP A 163 1.57 7.26 12.69
C ASP A 163 2.67 7.76 13.64
N ARG A 164 3.81 8.22 13.09
CA ARG A 164 4.96 8.67 13.88
C ARG A 164 4.65 9.79 14.88
N SER A 165 3.54 10.51 14.70
CA SER A 165 3.08 11.52 15.64
C SER A 165 2.62 10.94 16.99
N GLN A 166 2.31 9.65 17.07
CA GLN A 166 1.94 8.96 18.31
C GLN A 166 3.15 8.74 19.23
N GLY A 167 4.34 8.60 18.66
CA GLY A 167 5.61 8.50 19.38
C GLY A 167 5.94 7.11 19.93
N GLU A 168 4.98 6.31 20.33
CA GLU A 168 5.15 4.95 20.87
C GLU A 168 4.11 3.99 20.28
N PHE A 169 4.54 2.77 19.97
CA PHE A 169 3.73 1.70 19.38
C PHE A 169 3.86 0.44 20.21
N THR A 170 2.88 -0.44 20.08
CA THR A 170 2.88 -1.74 20.75
C THR A 170 2.81 -2.86 19.72
N VAL A 171 3.77 -3.79 19.78
CA VAL A 171 3.71 -5.06 19.06
C VAL A 171 3.38 -6.19 20.04
N SER A 172 2.53 -7.11 19.61
CA SER A 172 2.16 -8.29 20.39
C SER A 172 2.52 -9.56 19.63
N VAL A 173 3.13 -10.50 20.33
CA VAL A 173 3.55 -11.78 19.75
C VAL A 173 3.17 -12.95 20.66
N GLN A 174 3.08 -14.15 20.05
CA GLN A 174 2.93 -15.40 20.77
C GLN A 174 3.82 -16.47 20.13
N SER A 175 4.46 -17.28 20.96
CA SER A 175 5.14 -18.51 20.55
C SER A 175 4.41 -19.75 21.10
N HIS A 176 4.53 -20.89 20.43
CA HIS A 176 4.05 -22.16 20.98
C HIS A 176 5.07 -22.86 21.89
N PHE A 177 6.31 -22.41 21.84
CA PHE A 177 7.37 -22.80 22.76
C PHE A 177 7.67 -21.64 23.73
N ALA A 178 7.99 -21.95 24.99
CA ALA A 178 8.72 -21.09 25.89
C ALA A 178 9.27 -21.94 27.01
N GLU A 179 10.56 -21.97 27.14
CA GLU A 179 11.26 -22.42 28.31
C GLU A 179 11.84 -21.20 29.03
N GLU A 180 11.97 -21.24 30.33
CA GLU A 180 12.29 -20.12 31.21
C GLU A 180 13.40 -19.21 30.62
N ASP A 181 13.04 -18.00 30.19
CA ASP A 181 13.90 -16.94 29.61
C ASP A 181 14.67 -17.28 28.32
N LYS A 182 14.33 -18.36 27.63
CA LYS A 182 15.07 -18.83 26.44
C LYS A 182 14.45 -18.40 25.14
N GLU A 183 13.12 -18.42 25.04
CA GLU A 183 12.44 -17.91 23.85
C GLU A 183 12.47 -16.38 23.88
N GLN A 184 13.07 -15.76 22.87
CA GLN A 184 13.25 -14.32 22.77
C GLN A 184 12.83 -13.82 21.38
N PHE A 185 12.62 -12.52 21.29
CA PHE A 185 12.07 -11.84 20.11
C PHE A 185 12.85 -10.56 19.82
N SER A 186 13.16 -10.33 18.55
CA SER A 186 13.75 -9.09 18.03
C SER A 186 13.01 -8.58 16.81
N MET A 187 13.03 -7.26 16.58
CA MET A 187 12.33 -6.60 15.47
C MET A 187 13.14 -5.44 14.91
N TRP A 188 13.12 -5.31 13.58
CA TRP A 188 13.74 -4.22 12.80
C TRP A 188 12.71 -3.58 11.89
N ILE A 189 12.93 -2.30 11.60
CA ILE A 189 12.26 -1.57 10.52
C ILE A 189 13.35 -0.94 9.66
N ASP A 190 13.38 -1.28 8.38
CA ASP A 190 14.30 -0.73 7.37
C ASP A 190 13.91 0.72 7.06
N PHE A 191 14.45 1.68 7.82
CA PHE A 191 14.09 3.09 7.70
C PHE A 191 14.73 3.79 6.50
N ASN A 192 15.80 3.21 5.96
CA ASN A 192 16.57 3.78 4.84
C ASN A 192 16.21 3.15 3.48
N ASP A 193 15.36 2.09 3.48
CA ASP A 193 14.85 1.35 2.31
C ASP A 193 15.93 0.68 1.46
N ASP A 194 17.05 0.24 2.09
CA ASP A 194 18.13 -0.46 1.39
C ASP A 194 18.04 -2.00 1.46
N ALA A 195 17.00 -2.52 2.13
CA ALA A 195 16.72 -3.93 2.38
C ALA A 195 17.80 -4.65 3.20
N VAL A 196 18.63 -3.90 3.92
CA VAL A 196 19.53 -4.38 4.96
C VAL A 196 18.95 -3.97 6.31
N PHE A 197 18.96 -4.86 7.29
CA PHE A 197 18.45 -4.55 8.63
C PHE A 197 19.62 -4.27 9.56
N ASP A 198 20.01 -3.01 9.67
CA ASP A 198 21.13 -2.56 10.48
C ASP A 198 20.82 -2.48 11.99
N ASP A 199 21.87 -2.36 12.81
CA ASP A 199 21.70 -2.27 14.28
C ASP A 199 20.93 -1.03 14.76
N ASP A 200 21.00 0.08 14.02
CA ASP A 200 20.27 1.33 14.31
C ASP A 200 18.80 1.31 13.83
N GLU A 201 18.43 0.28 13.08
CA GLU A 201 17.07 -0.01 12.64
C GLU A 201 16.37 -1.04 13.53
N ARG A 202 17.11 -1.62 14.49
CA ARG A 202 16.55 -2.57 15.45
C ARG A 202 15.74 -1.86 16.52
N VAL A 203 14.42 -1.98 16.46
CA VAL A 203 13.46 -1.31 17.36
C VAL A 203 13.14 -2.16 18.60
N ILE A 204 13.35 -3.48 18.55
CA ILE A 204 13.24 -4.40 19.69
C ILE A 204 14.44 -5.35 19.66
N SER A 205 15.04 -5.59 20.83
CA SER A 205 16.26 -6.40 20.98
C SER A 205 16.08 -7.45 22.06
N SER A 206 16.00 -8.73 21.65
CA SER A 206 16.01 -9.91 22.53
C SER A 206 15.06 -9.83 23.74
N GLU A 207 13.83 -9.36 23.50
CA GLU A 207 12.78 -9.37 24.53
C GLU A 207 12.28 -10.80 24.78
N VAL A 208 12.11 -11.15 26.06
CA VAL A 208 11.76 -12.52 26.47
C VAL A 208 10.28 -12.80 26.27
N ILE A 209 9.94 -13.97 25.68
CA ILE A 209 8.59 -14.52 25.63
C ILE A 209 8.46 -15.57 26.77
N PRO A 210 7.93 -15.20 27.95
CA PRO A 210 8.07 -16.01 29.16
C PRO A 210 7.25 -17.30 29.16
N ASN A 211 6.11 -17.35 28.46
CA ASN A 211 5.22 -18.52 28.47
C ASN A 211 4.66 -18.82 27.10
N ALA A 212 4.69 -20.12 26.75
CA ALA A 212 4.06 -20.62 25.52
C ALA A 212 2.55 -20.32 25.48
N ASN A 213 2.04 -20.13 24.28
CA ASN A 213 0.61 -19.93 23.99
C ASN A 213 -0.01 -18.74 24.75
N THR A 214 0.80 -17.72 25.05
CA THR A 214 0.40 -16.51 25.77
C THR A 214 0.85 -15.29 24.97
N TRP A 215 -0.02 -14.30 24.82
CA TRP A 215 0.30 -13.03 24.19
C TRP A 215 1.18 -12.18 25.09
N TYR A 216 2.27 -11.65 24.52
CA TYR A 216 3.15 -10.68 25.15
C TYR A 216 3.26 -9.44 24.27
N SER A 217 3.17 -8.29 24.91
CA SER A 217 3.20 -7.00 24.24
C SER A 217 4.45 -6.22 24.63
N TYR A 218 5.11 -5.62 23.65
CA TYR A 218 6.34 -4.86 23.80
C TYR A 218 6.16 -3.50 23.15
N ASN A 219 6.61 -2.45 23.84
CA ASN A 219 6.56 -1.10 23.32
C ASN A 219 7.84 -0.77 22.56
N PHE A 220 7.71 -0.04 21.49
CA PHE A 220 8.83 0.49 20.71
C PHE A 220 8.50 1.88 20.18
N SER A 221 9.54 2.61 19.73
CA SER A 221 9.39 3.92 19.11
C SER A 221 10.09 3.91 17.74
N ILE A 222 9.63 4.74 16.82
CA ILE A 222 10.28 4.99 15.57
C ILE A 222 10.96 6.38 15.61
N PRO A 223 12.03 6.62 14.82
CA PRO A 223 12.65 7.95 14.74
C PRO A 223 11.63 9.02 14.34
N ALA A 224 11.69 10.19 14.99
CA ALA A 224 10.78 11.30 14.67
C ALA A 224 10.97 11.86 13.25
N ASP A 225 12.13 11.60 12.65
CA ASP A 225 12.52 11.96 11.30
C ASP A 225 12.49 10.77 10.33
N ALA A 226 11.94 9.61 10.74
CA ALA A 226 11.73 8.48 9.84
C ALA A 226 10.97 8.94 8.58
N SER A 227 11.41 8.48 7.42
CA SER A 227 10.75 8.83 6.16
C SER A 227 9.31 8.32 6.15
N LEU A 228 8.43 9.07 5.47
CA LEU A 228 7.04 8.64 5.29
C LEU A 228 6.96 7.67 4.13
N GLY A 229 6.09 6.69 4.26
CA GLY A 229 5.87 5.70 3.21
C GLY A 229 6.04 4.27 3.70
N GLN A 230 6.25 3.38 2.75
CA GLN A 230 6.32 1.94 2.99
C GLN A 230 7.76 1.52 3.27
N HIS A 231 7.97 0.80 4.36
CA HIS A 231 9.24 0.25 4.80
C HIS A 231 9.11 -1.25 5.05
N LEU A 232 10.22 -1.99 4.94
CA LEU A 232 10.27 -3.39 5.35
C LEU A 232 10.31 -3.50 6.88
N LEU A 233 9.71 -4.56 7.41
CA LEU A 233 9.76 -4.90 8.82
C LEU A 233 10.15 -6.37 8.94
N ARG A 234 11.21 -6.68 9.69
CA ARG A 234 11.62 -8.05 10.01
C ARG A 234 11.41 -8.35 11.48
N ILE A 235 10.83 -9.51 11.75
CA ILE A 235 10.74 -10.05 13.11
C ILE A 235 11.42 -11.41 13.19
N ARG A 236 12.04 -11.69 14.33
CA ARG A 236 12.68 -12.97 14.62
C ARG A 236 12.37 -13.39 16.04
N ALA A 237 12.10 -14.68 16.23
CA ALA A 237 12.04 -15.28 17.56
C ALA A 237 12.62 -16.68 17.54
N GLY A 238 13.19 -17.11 18.66
CA GLY A 238 13.77 -18.43 18.81
C GLY A 238 14.37 -18.68 20.17
N ASP A 239 14.74 -19.95 20.38
CA ASP A 239 15.42 -20.42 21.61
C ASP A 239 16.89 -20.02 21.59
N THR A 240 17.26 -19.10 22.48
CA THR A 240 18.63 -18.58 22.62
C THR A 240 19.61 -19.52 23.37
N SER A 241 19.18 -20.71 23.78
CA SER A 241 20.05 -21.73 24.39
C SER A 241 20.87 -22.51 23.36
N PHE A 242 20.55 -22.39 22.09
CA PHE A 242 21.19 -23.06 20.98
C PHE A 242 21.98 -22.07 20.11
N ASP A 243 22.60 -22.55 19.03
CA ASP A 243 23.38 -21.67 18.16
C ASP A 243 22.47 -20.75 17.33
N GLY A 244 22.92 -19.51 17.12
CA GLY A 244 22.26 -18.45 16.38
C GLY A 244 22.09 -17.19 17.20
N ASP A 245 22.45 -16.05 16.59
CA ASP A 245 22.27 -14.74 17.21
C ASP A 245 20.93 -14.13 16.76
N LEU A 246 20.01 -14.03 17.70
CA LEU A 246 18.70 -13.43 17.46
C LEU A 246 18.80 -11.94 17.06
N ASN A 247 19.88 -11.26 17.40
CA ASN A 247 20.14 -9.87 17.02
C ASN A 247 20.88 -9.72 15.69
N ASN A 248 21.26 -10.82 15.04
CA ASN A 248 21.74 -10.80 13.67
C ASN A 248 20.57 -11.11 12.72
N PRO A 249 20.13 -10.16 11.89
CA PRO A 249 18.92 -10.35 11.07
C PRO A 249 19.08 -11.40 9.98
N CYS A 250 20.32 -11.80 9.65
CA CYS A 250 20.66 -12.73 8.56
C CYS A 250 21.13 -14.11 9.01
N GLU A 251 21.41 -14.29 10.30
CA GLU A 251 21.92 -15.57 10.78
C GLU A 251 20.81 -16.63 10.89
N VAL A 252 21.07 -17.82 10.43
CA VAL A 252 20.18 -18.97 10.60
C VAL A 252 20.27 -19.45 12.05
N MET A 253 19.14 -19.51 12.75
CA MET A 253 19.06 -20.04 14.10
C MET A 253 18.85 -21.57 14.07
N ASP A 254 19.34 -22.28 15.06
CA ASP A 254 19.01 -23.71 15.20
C ASP A 254 17.50 -23.91 15.39
N TYR A 255 16.88 -23.08 16.27
CA TYR A 255 15.45 -23.12 16.58
C TYR A 255 14.83 -21.73 16.56
N GLY A 256 13.78 -21.55 15.74
CA GLY A 256 13.09 -20.27 15.63
C GLY A 256 12.50 -19.99 14.26
N THR A 257 12.03 -18.76 14.09
CA THR A 257 11.49 -18.25 12.81
C THR A 257 11.92 -16.82 12.52
N THR A 258 11.98 -16.49 11.24
CA THR A 258 12.13 -15.12 10.72
C THR A 258 10.96 -14.81 9.78
N HIS A 259 10.28 -13.69 10.00
CA HIS A 259 9.17 -13.26 9.15
C HIS A 259 9.38 -11.82 8.70
N ASP A 260 9.12 -11.55 7.42
CA ASP A 260 9.15 -10.21 6.85
C ASP A 260 7.74 -9.71 6.57
N TYR A 261 7.47 -8.49 7.00
CA TYR A 261 6.25 -7.72 6.82
C TYR A 261 6.57 -6.35 6.20
N SER A 262 5.56 -5.50 6.07
CA SER A 262 5.74 -4.09 5.78
C SER A 262 5.12 -3.22 6.86
N VAL A 263 5.60 -1.98 6.96
CA VAL A 263 4.94 -0.90 7.67
C VAL A 263 4.78 0.31 6.76
N ASN A 264 3.70 1.05 6.92
CA ASN A 264 3.48 2.34 6.26
C ASN A 264 3.56 3.44 7.30
N ILE A 265 4.65 4.20 7.30
CA ILE A 265 4.84 5.31 8.24
C ILE A 265 4.09 6.53 7.71
N THR A 266 3.20 7.04 8.54
CA THR A 266 2.42 8.26 8.30
C THR A 266 2.75 9.33 9.35
N ASP A 267 2.25 10.54 9.18
CA ASP A 267 2.38 11.61 10.17
C ASP A 267 1.11 12.47 10.16
N SER A 268 0.22 12.23 11.10
CA SER A 268 -1.04 12.96 11.21
C SER A 268 -0.87 14.41 11.66
N THR A 269 0.31 14.80 12.18
CA THR A 269 0.59 16.22 12.48
C THR A 269 0.76 17.06 11.23
N LEU A 270 1.10 16.42 10.08
CA LEU A 270 1.11 17.09 8.79
C LEU A 270 -0.31 17.36 8.25
N ASP A 271 -1.31 16.64 8.77
CA ASP A 271 -2.72 16.75 8.35
C ASP A 271 -3.50 17.89 9.03
N ILE A 272 -2.94 18.60 10.00
CA ILE A 272 -3.65 19.74 10.63
C ILE A 272 -3.99 20.79 9.59
N GLU A 273 -3.08 21.07 8.67
CA GLU A 273 -3.33 22.00 7.56
C GLU A 273 -4.38 21.44 6.59
N ASP A 274 -4.31 20.15 6.31
CA ASP A 274 -5.26 19.44 5.46
C ASP A 274 -6.65 19.34 6.10
N PHE A 275 -6.72 19.09 7.41
CA PHE A 275 -7.97 19.08 8.16
C PHE A 275 -8.65 20.45 8.17
N ILE A 276 -7.90 21.53 8.44
CA ILE A 276 -8.42 22.90 8.45
C ILE A 276 -9.00 23.26 7.06
N LEU A 277 -8.31 22.90 5.98
CA LEU A 277 -8.80 23.13 4.62
C LEU A 277 -9.94 22.18 4.22
N ASN A 278 -9.98 20.96 4.77
CA ASN A 278 -11.06 20.02 4.52
C ASN A 278 -12.36 20.41 5.23
N GLU A 279 -12.32 21.11 6.34
CA GLU A 279 -13.50 21.65 7.02
C GLU A 279 -13.94 23.01 6.44
N ALA A 280 -13.07 23.68 5.65
CA ALA A 280 -13.36 24.96 5.05
C ALA A 280 -14.53 24.89 4.05
N GLU A 281 -15.35 25.91 4.01
CA GLU A 281 -16.41 26.08 3.00
C GLU A 281 -15.94 27.04 1.89
N LEU A 282 -15.98 26.59 0.63
CA LEU A 282 -15.73 27.43 -0.54
C LEU A 282 -17.06 27.92 -1.11
N VAL A 283 -17.24 29.24 -1.09
CA VAL A 283 -18.44 29.93 -1.59
C VAL A 283 -18.08 30.75 -2.82
N VAL A 284 -18.94 30.70 -3.84
CA VAL A 284 -18.82 31.56 -5.04
C VAL A 284 -20.08 32.39 -5.15
N VAL A 285 -19.92 33.68 -5.00
CA VAL A 285 -20.99 34.67 -5.11
C VAL A 285 -20.94 35.30 -6.50
N SER A 286 -22.03 35.24 -7.24
CA SER A 286 -22.17 35.90 -8.56
C SER A 286 -22.47 37.37 -8.35
N GLU A 287 -21.77 38.24 -9.05
CA GLU A 287 -21.98 39.67 -9.10
C GLU A 287 -22.39 40.11 -10.54
N GLU A 288 -22.62 41.38 -10.76
CA GLU A 288 -22.97 41.87 -12.08
C GLU A 288 -21.79 41.76 -13.08
N ASN A 289 -22.07 41.75 -14.38
CA ASN A 289 -21.09 41.79 -15.47
C ASN A 289 -20.08 40.63 -15.47
N LYS A 290 -20.51 39.40 -15.11
CA LYS A 290 -19.66 38.20 -15.01
C LYS A 290 -18.51 38.36 -14.01
N GLN A 291 -18.70 39.15 -12.98
CA GLN A 291 -17.82 39.19 -11.83
C GLN A 291 -18.29 38.18 -10.79
N PHE A 292 -17.34 37.59 -10.09
CA PHE A 292 -17.63 36.61 -9.03
C PHE A 292 -16.70 36.92 -7.85
N ARG A 293 -17.21 36.73 -6.64
CA ARG A 293 -16.41 36.74 -5.44
C ARG A 293 -16.28 35.31 -4.92
N VAL A 294 -15.04 34.83 -4.83
CA VAL A 294 -14.72 33.50 -4.30
C VAL A 294 -14.22 33.69 -2.88
N ILE A 295 -14.90 33.04 -1.92
CA ILE A 295 -14.68 33.21 -0.48
C ILE A 295 -14.40 31.82 0.10
N MET A 296 -13.36 31.70 0.94
CA MET A 296 -13.09 30.54 1.75
C MET A 296 -12.85 30.99 3.20
N GLU A 297 -13.72 30.56 4.10
CA GLU A 297 -13.56 30.79 5.54
C GLU A 297 -12.82 29.59 6.15
N THR A 298 -11.66 29.86 6.75
CA THR A 298 -10.78 28.85 7.33
C THR A 298 -9.76 29.51 8.26
N ASP A 299 -9.32 28.78 9.26
CA ASP A 299 -8.23 29.18 10.16
C ASP A 299 -6.83 28.97 9.55
N TYR A 300 -6.74 28.49 8.32
CA TYR A 300 -5.48 28.33 7.59
C TYR A 300 -4.89 29.72 7.30
N GLU A 301 -3.59 29.92 7.58
CA GLU A 301 -2.96 31.26 7.51
C GLU A 301 -2.03 31.45 6.30
N GLU A 302 -1.55 30.36 5.70
CA GLU A 302 -0.60 30.39 4.58
C GLU A 302 -1.27 30.81 3.26
N THR A 303 -0.46 31.24 2.29
CA THR A 303 -0.95 31.61 0.94
C THR A 303 -1.57 30.43 0.20
N LEU A 304 -2.82 30.57 -0.22
CA LEU A 304 -3.51 29.57 -1.04
C LEU A 304 -3.39 29.89 -2.53
N ARG A 305 -3.57 28.85 -3.33
CA ARG A 305 -3.69 28.95 -4.78
C ARG A 305 -5.15 28.87 -5.21
N ILE A 306 -5.57 29.78 -6.08
CA ILE A 306 -6.85 29.71 -6.78
C ILE A 306 -6.62 29.33 -8.24
N THR A 307 -7.40 28.37 -8.75
CA THR A 307 -7.41 27.98 -10.16
C THR A 307 -8.83 27.90 -10.69
N VAL A 308 -9.04 28.29 -11.94
CA VAL A 308 -10.32 28.17 -12.63
C VAL A 308 -10.13 27.31 -13.87
N HIS A 309 -11.03 26.35 -14.08
CA HIS A 309 -11.02 25.44 -15.22
C HIS A 309 -12.38 25.42 -15.92
N ASN A 310 -12.37 25.23 -17.23
CA ASN A 310 -13.59 24.93 -17.97
C ASN A 310 -13.97 23.44 -17.81
N ILE A 311 -15.12 23.02 -18.35
CA ILE A 311 -15.62 21.63 -18.27
C ILE A 311 -14.73 20.61 -18.98
N LEU A 312 -13.79 21.03 -19.85
CA LEU A 312 -12.81 20.18 -20.52
C LEU A 312 -11.52 20.03 -19.69
N GLY A 313 -11.47 20.61 -18.46
CA GLY A 313 -10.30 20.59 -17.59
C GLY A 313 -9.20 21.57 -17.99
N GLN A 314 -9.42 22.43 -18.98
CA GLN A 314 -8.44 23.44 -19.37
C GLN A 314 -8.38 24.56 -18.33
N LYS A 315 -7.18 24.86 -17.86
CA LYS A 315 -6.94 25.93 -16.89
C LYS A 315 -7.10 27.31 -17.55
N MET A 316 -8.00 28.10 -17.02
CA MET A 316 -8.32 29.46 -17.50
C MET A 316 -7.59 30.52 -16.70
N LEU A 317 -7.39 30.28 -15.39
CA LEU A 317 -6.78 31.24 -14.46
C LEU A 317 -6.03 30.47 -13.37
N GLU A 318 -4.93 31.04 -12.90
CA GLU A 318 -4.20 30.62 -11.70
C GLU A 318 -3.60 31.84 -11.02
N ASN A 319 -3.87 32.03 -9.71
CA ASN A 319 -3.33 33.05 -8.87
C ASN A 319 -3.07 32.55 -7.45
N GLN A 320 -2.36 33.38 -6.67
CA GLN A 320 -2.19 33.19 -5.23
C GLN A 320 -3.13 34.14 -4.48
N VAL A 321 -3.63 33.70 -3.32
CA VAL A 321 -4.53 34.45 -2.44
C VAL A 321 -3.99 34.41 -1.03
N GLU A 322 -3.80 35.57 -0.42
CA GLU A 322 -3.36 35.69 0.98
C GLU A 322 -4.57 35.76 1.91
N ASN A 323 -4.40 35.22 3.13
CA ASN A 323 -5.40 35.33 4.18
C ASN A 323 -5.52 36.81 4.62
N ASN A 324 -6.74 37.33 4.71
CA ASN A 324 -7.02 38.71 5.12
C ASN A 324 -7.32 38.87 6.63
N GLY A 325 -7.10 37.80 7.42
CA GLY A 325 -7.36 37.75 8.85
C GLY A 325 -8.73 37.14 9.23
N THR A 326 -9.60 36.88 8.23
CA THR A 326 -10.89 36.17 8.42
C THR A 326 -11.11 35.07 7.39
N GLY A 327 -10.09 34.77 6.59
CA GLY A 327 -10.13 33.81 5.50
C GLY A 327 -9.60 34.39 4.19
N TYR A 328 -10.01 33.81 3.07
CA TYR A 328 -9.53 34.17 1.74
C TYR A 328 -10.67 34.72 0.90
N VAL A 329 -10.41 35.84 0.22
CA VAL A 329 -11.34 36.44 -0.71
C VAL A 329 -10.62 36.73 -2.03
N TYR A 330 -11.20 36.28 -3.13
CA TYR A 330 -10.66 36.54 -4.46
C TYR A 330 -11.76 37.09 -5.38
N GLU A 331 -11.51 38.28 -5.97
CA GLU A 331 -12.38 38.87 -6.98
C GLU A 331 -12.04 38.27 -8.34
N LEU A 332 -12.94 37.48 -8.89
CA LEU A 332 -12.77 36.72 -10.11
C LEU A 332 -13.51 37.40 -11.27
N ASP A 333 -12.74 37.94 -12.22
CA ASP A 333 -13.28 38.49 -13.46
C ASP A 333 -13.37 37.44 -14.56
N MET A 334 -14.60 37.10 -14.95
CA MET A 334 -14.90 36.17 -16.04
C MET A 334 -15.52 36.85 -17.26
N SER A 335 -15.35 38.19 -17.42
CA SER A 335 -15.92 38.98 -18.52
C SER A 335 -15.46 38.46 -19.90
N TYR A 336 -14.26 37.92 -19.98
CA TYR A 336 -13.66 37.33 -21.19
C TYR A 336 -14.14 35.89 -21.49
N ALA A 337 -14.78 35.26 -20.52
CA ALA A 337 -15.16 33.84 -20.66
C ALA A 337 -16.48 33.66 -21.40
N ALA A 338 -16.60 32.57 -22.15
CA ALA A 338 -17.85 32.19 -22.79
C ALA A 338 -18.90 31.77 -21.72
N ARG A 339 -20.17 31.88 -22.10
CA ARG A 339 -21.25 31.35 -21.25
C ARG A 339 -21.06 29.86 -21.07
N GLY A 340 -21.16 29.36 -19.83
CA GLY A 340 -20.96 27.95 -19.55
C GLY A 340 -20.69 27.65 -18.09
N VAL A 341 -20.36 26.40 -17.83
CA VAL A 341 -20.03 25.87 -16.50
C VAL A 341 -18.51 25.91 -16.31
N TYR A 342 -18.07 26.35 -15.14
CA TYR A 342 -16.69 26.43 -14.74
C TYR A 342 -16.51 25.85 -13.34
N LEU A 343 -15.28 25.43 -13.07
CA LEU A 343 -14.85 24.91 -11.76
C LEU A 343 -13.79 25.86 -11.21
N VAL A 344 -13.98 26.34 -9.99
CA VAL A 344 -12.94 27.03 -9.23
C VAL A 344 -12.44 26.12 -8.12
N ARG A 345 -11.11 26.05 -7.96
CA ARG A 345 -10.45 25.37 -6.86
C ARG A 345 -9.63 26.39 -6.07
N MET A 346 -9.74 26.35 -4.75
CA MET A 346 -8.89 27.10 -3.83
C MET A 346 -8.28 26.14 -2.79
N GLY A 347 -6.97 26.22 -2.57
CA GLY A 347 -6.25 25.35 -1.66
C GLY A 347 -4.74 25.38 -1.87
N THR A 348 -4.05 24.47 -1.17
CA THR A 348 -2.62 24.18 -1.40
C THR A 348 -2.45 23.38 -2.70
N ARG A 349 -1.23 22.90 -2.97
CA ARG A 349 -0.98 22.04 -4.13
C ARG A 349 -1.70 20.67 -3.99
N GLU A 350 -1.82 20.16 -2.78
CA GLU A 350 -2.29 18.82 -2.44
C GLU A 350 -3.75 18.85 -2.01
N VAL A 351 -4.15 19.75 -1.13
CA VAL A 351 -5.51 19.84 -0.59
C VAL A 351 -6.20 21.13 -0.99
N GLY A 352 -7.51 21.06 -1.24
CA GLY A 352 -8.32 22.24 -1.55
C GLY A 352 -9.77 21.91 -1.88
N LYS A 353 -10.57 22.95 -1.87
CA LYS A 353 -11.99 22.88 -2.18
C LYS A 353 -12.24 23.23 -3.63
N VAL A 354 -13.21 22.55 -4.22
CA VAL A 354 -13.67 22.80 -5.59
C VAL A 354 -15.15 23.19 -5.56
N LYS A 355 -15.49 24.23 -6.28
CA LYS A 355 -16.88 24.66 -6.46
C LYS A 355 -17.19 24.88 -7.93
N ARG A 356 -18.37 24.46 -8.36
CA ARG A 356 -18.90 24.71 -9.68
C ARG A 356 -19.65 26.05 -9.68
N PHE A 357 -19.48 26.87 -10.73
CA PHE A 357 -20.24 28.10 -10.98
C PHE A 357 -20.60 28.26 -12.46
N ILE A 358 -21.53 29.14 -12.76
CA ILE A 358 -22.05 29.34 -14.12
C ILE A 358 -21.78 30.79 -14.52
N VAL A 359 -21.19 30.98 -15.69
CA VAL A 359 -21.03 32.28 -16.36
C VAL A 359 -22.17 32.41 -17.35
N GLU A 360 -23.02 33.41 -17.14
CA GLU A 360 -24.20 33.73 -17.99
C GLU A 360 -23.93 34.76 -19.08
#